data_d4013931f33d7ee7281df824ed4962e3
#
_entry.id   d4013931f33d7ee7281df824ed4962e3
#
_cell.length_a   1.000
_cell.length_b   1.000
_cell.length_c   1.000
_cell.angle_alpha   90.00
_cell.angle_beta   90.00
_cell.angle_gamma   90.00
#
_symmetry.space_group_name_H-M   'P 1'
#
loop_
_entity.id
_entity.type
_entity.pdbx_description
1 polymer ?
#
loop_
_entity_poly.entity_id
_entity_poly.type
_entity_poly.pdbx_seq_one_letter_code
_entity_poly.pdbx_strand_id
1 'polypeptide(L)'
;GVLKEAMWTHGHGLAIEFPDRIESSWRAGFFIRIIGRPNTTNWLQFHIPTPVIVKDKRLMVDSAMLRFRSGSAAAAVTNVHVYDGERRIATHDGLNEHPTGSFAFRRFDVPGKPDVLWGTGISVGVRFDGGTAAERTLEFSSGGIDFNLYQTVRVHLKVLSAPTVALDTMIASMRQVYEPAGFRVVRASDENLNLPLLNVCDVGGCTRGTTTAEQNQLFGNRNNVGANDVVAYFVQATNPPLNGCAAHPAGRPGCVVASIASRWTLGHEIGHVLGLNHVNNNDRLMTGNGTNNITNPPPDLTSGEISTMNSSSLTINP
;
A
#
# COMPACT_ATOMS: atom_id res chain seq x y z
N GLY A 1 6.29 -1.21 -0.65
CA GLY A 1 5.38 -1.79 -1.65
C GLY A 1 6.14 -2.24 -2.89
N VAL A 2 5.65 -3.27 -3.56
CA VAL A 2 6.22 -3.73 -4.83
C VAL A 2 5.69 -2.83 -5.94
N LEU A 3 6.57 -2.03 -6.56
CA LEU A 3 6.22 -1.21 -7.72
C LEU A 3 5.91 -2.13 -8.90
N LYS A 4 4.77 -1.93 -9.54
CA LYS A 4 4.29 -2.76 -10.65
C LYS A 4 4.27 -2.02 -11.98
N GLU A 5 4.05 -0.70 -11.94
CA GLU A 5 3.96 0.16 -13.11
C GLU A 5 4.67 1.49 -12.83
N ALA A 6 5.27 2.07 -13.85
CA ALA A 6 5.85 3.40 -13.79
C ALA A 6 5.50 4.15 -15.07
N MET A 7 4.98 5.37 -14.94
CA MET A 7 4.64 6.22 -16.07
C MET A 7 5.45 7.50 -16.02
N TRP A 8 6.06 7.82 -17.15
CA TRP A 8 6.91 8.99 -17.29
C TRP A 8 6.45 9.90 -18.43
N THR A 9 6.53 11.20 -18.19
CA THR A 9 6.40 12.22 -19.23
C THR A 9 7.76 12.87 -19.45
N HIS A 10 8.12 13.02 -20.70
CA HIS A 10 9.33 13.75 -21.09
C HIS A 10 9.21 15.24 -20.75
N GLY A 11 10.33 15.90 -20.43
CA GLY A 11 10.35 17.32 -20.13
C GLY A 11 9.71 18.22 -21.18
N HIS A 12 9.64 17.78 -22.44
CA HIS A 12 8.94 18.49 -23.51
C HIS A 12 7.43 18.65 -23.26
N GLY A 13 6.82 17.77 -22.47
CA GLY A 13 5.40 17.84 -22.09
C GLY A 13 5.09 18.75 -20.90
N LEU A 14 6.11 19.38 -20.32
CA LEU A 14 5.92 20.28 -19.19
C LEU A 14 5.23 21.58 -19.64
N ALA A 15 4.17 21.98 -18.90
CA ALA A 15 3.49 23.26 -19.07
C ALA A 15 3.91 24.25 -17.99
N ILE A 16 3.93 25.52 -18.33
CA ILE A 16 4.29 26.65 -17.45
C ILE A 16 3.01 27.41 -17.12
N GLU A 17 2.70 27.55 -15.83
CA GLU A 17 1.44 28.18 -15.38
C GLU A 17 1.44 29.70 -15.57
N PHE A 18 2.58 30.38 -15.28
CA PHE A 18 2.73 31.82 -15.42
C PHE A 18 3.82 32.17 -16.43
N PRO A 19 3.54 32.17 -17.75
CA PRO A 19 4.54 32.42 -18.78
C PRO A 19 5.17 33.82 -18.70
N ASP A 20 4.44 34.82 -18.20
CA ASP A 20 4.89 36.20 -18.00
C ASP A 20 6.03 36.33 -16.98
N ARG A 21 6.18 35.36 -16.08
CA ARG A 21 7.27 35.26 -15.09
C ARG A 21 8.51 34.55 -15.62
N ILE A 22 8.49 34.12 -16.85
CA ILE A 22 9.60 33.42 -17.51
C ILE A 22 10.30 34.41 -18.46
N GLU A 23 11.62 34.47 -18.38
CA GLU A 23 12.46 35.26 -19.29
C GLU A 23 12.58 34.55 -20.65
N SER A 24 12.87 33.27 -20.64
CA SER A 24 12.87 32.41 -21.84
C SER A 24 12.67 30.94 -21.48
N SER A 25 12.16 30.21 -22.45
CA SER A 25 12.10 28.73 -22.37
C SER A 25 12.28 28.12 -23.75
N TRP A 26 12.98 27.00 -23.82
CA TRP A 26 13.05 26.23 -25.04
C TRP A 26 13.19 24.73 -24.78
N ARG A 27 12.78 23.93 -25.76
CA ARG A 27 12.88 22.48 -25.72
C ARG A 27 14.07 22.05 -26.59
N ALA A 28 15.03 21.36 -25.95
CA ALA A 28 16.16 20.72 -26.62
C ALA A 28 15.91 19.20 -26.72
N GLY A 29 16.83 18.43 -27.30
CA GLY A 29 16.63 17.01 -27.60
C GLY A 29 16.15 16.12 -26.44
N PHE A 30 16.53 16.43 -25.18
CA PHE A 30 16.19 15.59 -24.03
C PHE A 30 15.75 16.37 -22.78
N PHE A 31 15.50 17.68 -22.88
CA PHE A 31 15.01 18.50 -21.76
C PHE A 31 14.23 19.72 -22.23
N ILE A 32 13.48 20.33 -21.33
CA ILE A 32 13.05 21.72 -21.41
C ILE A 32 13.96 22.56 -20.51
N ARG A 33 14.48 23.69 -21.03
CA ARG A 33 15.18 24.72 -20.25
C ARG A 33 14.25 25.87 -19.99
N ILE A 34 14.22 26.34 -18.74
CA ILE A 34 13.40 27.45 -18.27
C ILE A 34 14.32 28.42 -17.56
N ILE A 35 14.32 29.68 -17.99
CA ILE A 35 14.99 30.78 -17.31
C ILE A 35 13.90 31.66 -16.72
N GLY A 36 13.83 31.70 -15.39
CA GLY A 36 12.84 32.53 -14.70
C GLY A 36 13.27 34.01 -14.62
N ARG A 37 12.32 34.93 -14.51
CA ARG A 37 12.62 36.32 -14.19
C ARG A 37 13.12 36.46 -12.77
N PRO A 38 14.02 37.41 -12.46
CA PRO A 38 14.52 37.59 -11.10
C PRO A 38 13.40 37.83 -10.09
N ASN A 39 13.56 37.24 -8.90
CA ASN A 39 12.64 37.37 -7.75
C ASN A 39 11.20 37.00 -8.06
N THR A 40 11.03 35.94 -8.84
CA THR A 40 9.70 35.36 -9.16
C THR A 40 9.59 33.91 -8.73
N THR A 41 8.35 33.45 -8.63
CA THR A 41 7.99 32.03 -8.48
C THR A 41 7.11 31.59 -9.62
N ASN A 42 7.07 30.30 -9.89
CA ASN A 42 6.19 29.73 -10.91
C ASN A 42 5.70 28.35 -10.49
N TRP A 43 4.68 27.85 -11.18
CA TRP A 43 4.26 26.46 -11.14
C TRP A 43 4.45 25.83 -12.50
N LEU A 44 4.99 24.63 -12.48
CA LEU A 44 5.27 23.84 -13.67
C LEU A 44 4.46 22.54 -13.58
N GLN A 45 3.74 22.19 -14.65
CA GLN A 45 2.78 21.12 -14.64
C GLN A 45 3.26 19.93 -15.50
N PHE A 46 3.40 18.76 -14.90
CA PHE A 46 3.57 17.51 -15.62
C PHE A 46 2.24 16.78 -15.70
N HIS A 47 1.78 16.51 -16.91
CA HIS A 47 0.71 15.58 -17.18
C HIS A 47 1.28 14.18 -17.26
N ILE A 48 0.82 13.29 -16.38
CA ILE A 48 1.29 11.88 -16.37
C ILE A 48 0.23 11.01 -17.01
N PRO A 49 0.51 10.34 -18.15
CA PRO A 49 -0.38 9.34 -18.71
C PRO A 49 -0.67 8.28 -17.66
N THR A 50 -1.93 8.11 -17.26
CA THR A 50 -2.26 7.27 -16.11
C THR A 50 -3.29 6.23 -16.51
N PRO A 51 -2.91 4.95 -16.67
CA PRO A 51 -3.88 3.88 -16.72
C PRO A 51 -4.48 3.71 -15.33
N VAL A 52 -5.77 3.98 -15.19
CA VAL A 52 -6.46 3.88 -13.90
C VAL A 52 -6.68 2.42 -13.51
N ILE A 53 -6.93 1.57 -14.50
CA ILE A 53 -7.13 0.12 -14.32
C ILE A 53 -6.18 -0.64 -15.25
N VAL A 54 -5.43 -1.59 -14.70
CA VAL A 54 -4.53 -2.48 -15.45
C VAL A 54 -4.85 -3.92 -15.08
N LYS A 55 -5.23 -4.76 -16.08
CA LYS A 55 -5.60 -6.17 -15.88
C LYS A 55 -6.68 -6.32 -14.77
N ASP A 56 -7.75 -5.56 -14.89
CA ASP A 56 -8.86 -5.51 -13.93
C ASP A 56 -8.48 -5.07 -12.52
N LYS A 57 -7.32 -4.45 -12.35
CA LYS A 57 -6.82 -3.93 -11.08
C LYS A 57 -6.67 -2.43 -11.12
N ARG A 58 -7.16 -1.76 -10.10
CA ARG A 58 -6.95 -0.33 -9.92
C ARG A 58 -5.52 -0.07 -9.46
N LEU A 59 -4.89 0.93 -10.09
CA LEU A 59 -3.57 1.39 -9.65
C LEU A 59 -3.68 2.23 -8.39
N MET A 60 -2.64 2.17 -7.57
CA MET A 60 -2.45 3.03 -6.40
C MET A 60 -1.17 3.84 -6.60
N VAL A 61 -1.22 5.12 -6.28
CA VAL A 61 -0.05 6.00 -6.41
C VAL A 61 0.96 5.68 -5.31
N ASP A 62 2.20 5.41 -5.68
CA ASP A 62 3.28 5.17 -4.72
C ASP A 62 4.12 6.43 -4.47
N SER A 63 4.67 7.00 -5.52
CA SER A 63 5.56 8.15 -5.43
C SER A 63 5.60 8.94 -6.72
N ALA A 64 5.84 10.26 -6.62
CA ALA A 64 6.18 11.11 -7.75
C ALA A 64 7.69 11.22 -7.92
N MET A 65 8.13 11.45 -9.12
CA MET A 65 9.56 11.52 -9.45
C MET A 65 9.83 12.69 -10.39
N LEU A 66 10.95 13.34 -10.18
CA LEU A 66 11.47 14.37 -11.05
C LEU A 66 12.92 14.06 -11.43
N ARG A 67 13.28 14.34 -12.68
CA ARG A 67 14.65 14.33 -13.15
C ARG A 67 14.99 15.71 -13.72
N PHE A 68 15.82 16.46 -13.01
CA PHE A 68 16.11 17.84 -13.35
C PHE A 68 17.50 18.28 -12.87
N ARG A 69 17.93 19.44 -13.31
CA ARG A 69 19.09 20.17 -12.78
C ARG A 69 18.83 21.67 -12.73
N SER A 70 19.59 22.36 -11.91
CA SER A 70 19.58 23.78 -11.73
C SER A 70 20.91 24.42 -12.15
N GLY A 71 20.86 25.66 -12.58
CA GLY A 71 22.05 26.49 -12.81
C GLY A 71 22.78 26.85 -11.53
N SER A 72 22.03 27.14 -10.47
CA SER A 72 22.54 27.42 -9.12
C SER A 72 21.45 27.35 -8.06
N ALA A 73 21.77 27.68 -6.81
CA ALA A 73 20.78 27.81 -5.74
C ALA A 73 19.78 28.97 -5.97
N ALA A 74 20.04 29.89 -6.93
CA ALA A 74 19.10 30.93 -7.31
C ALA A 74 17.90 30.42 -8.13
N ALA A 75 17.91 29.17 -8.55
CA ALA A 75 16.78 28.49 -9.17
C ALA A 75 16.54 27.15 -8.46
N ALA A 76 15.42 27.01 -7.77
CA ALA A 76 15.14 25.82 -6.96
C ALA A 76 13.71 25.35 -7.12
N VAL A 77 13.51 24.03 -6.99
CA VAL A 77 12.20 23.43 -6.74
C VAL A 77 11.87 23.60 -5.26
N THR A 78 10.75 24.23 -4.98
CA THR A 78 10.30 24.58 -3.63
C THR A 78 9.10 23.77 -3.16
N ASN A 79 8.32 23.24 -4.09
CA ASN A 79 7.12 22.46 -3.79
C ASN A 79 6.93 21.35 -4.82
N VAL A 80 6.40 20.23 -4.38
CA VAL A 80 5.90 19.17 -5.27
C VAL A 80 4.54 18.70 -4.74
N HIS A 81 3.50 18.95 -5.53
CA HIS A 81 2.15 18.51 -5.23
C HIS A 81 1.73 17.44 -6.25
N VAL A 82 1.09 16.38 -5.77
CA VAL A 82 0.56 15.32 -6.62
C VAL A 82 -0.95 15.34 -6.56
N TYR A 83 -1.57 15.28 -7.73
CA TYR A 83 -3.02 15.30 -7.89
C TYR A 83 -3.52 14.00 -8.55
N ASP A 84 -4.73 13.58 -8.20
CA ASP A 84 -5.56 12.62 -8.91
C ASP A 84 -6.88 13.32 -9.26
N GLY A 85 -7.02 13.74 -10.51
CA GLY A 85 -8.04 14.71 -10.90
C GLY A 85 -7.89 16.01 -10.10
N GLU A 86 -8.97 16.47 -9.46
CA GLU A 86 -8.99 17.65 -8.58
C GLU A 86 -8.49 17.36 -7.15
N ARG A 87 -8.31 16.10 -6.78
CA ARG A 87 -7.89 15.70 -5.45
C ARG A 87 -6.38 15.77 -5.28
N ARG A 88 -5.89 16.64 -4.42
CA ARG A 88 -4.48 16.64 -4.03
C ARG A 88 -4.18 15.49 -3.08
N ILE A 89 -3.32 14.55 -3.50
CA ILE A 89 -3.00 13.31 -2.80
C ILE A 89 -1.62 13.33 -2.12
N ALA A 90 -0.76 14.28 -2.48
CA ALA A 90 0.49 14.52 -1.75
C ALA A 90 0.89 16.00 -1.81
N THR A 91 1.57 16.44 -0.75
CA THR A 91 2.07 17.79 -0.59
C THR A 91 3.48 17.73 -0.01
N HIS A 92 4.45 18.26 -0.73
CA HIS A 92 5.82 18.44 -0.29
C HIS A 92 6.15 19.92 -0.45
N ASP A 93 6.14 20.65 0.63
CA ASP A 93 6.40 22.10 0.69
C ASP A 93 7.72 22.40 1.41
N GLY A 94 8.21 23.63 1.27
CA GLY A 94 9.43 24.06 1.93
C GLY A 94 10.70 23.38 1.41
N LEU A 95 10.66 22.85 0.20
CA LEU A 95 11.81 22.25 -0.45
C LEU A 95 12.80 23.35 -0.88
N ASN A 96 14.05 22.95 -1.08
CA ASN A 96 15.10 23.79 -1.67
C ASN A 96 16.01 22.93 -2.55
N GLU A 97 15.39 22.23 -3.50
CA GLU A 97 16.10 21.30 -4.37
C GLU A 97 16.68 22.02 -5.59
N HIS A 98 18.01 22.09 -5.65
CA HIS A 98 18.75 22.77 -6.73
C HIS A 98 20.00 21.98 -7.15
N PRO A 99 19.86 20.73 -7.65
CA PRO A 99 21.02 19.96 -8.09
C PRO A 99 21.73 20.65 -9.25
N THR A 100 23.03 20.90 -9.10
CA THR A 100 23.86 21.56 -10.11
C THR A 100 24.72 20.53 -10.86
N GLY A 101 25.16 20.89 -12.07
CA GLY A 101 26.02 20.05 -12.91
C GLY A 101 25.23 19.00 -13.70
N SER A 102 25.04 17.81 -13.15
CA SER A 102 24.32 16.72 -13.82
C SER A 102 22.85 16.66 -13.42
N PHE A 103 22.03 16.05 -14.31
CA PHE A 103 20.62 15.77 -14.00
C PHE A 103 20.51 14.82 -12.80
N ALA A 104 19.85 15.27 -11.73
CA ALA A 104 19.57 14.48 -10.55
C ALA A 104 18.17 13.91 -10.56
N PHE A 105 18.02 12.73 -9.99
CA PHE A 105 16.74 12.09 -9.73
C PHE A 105 16.27 12.45 -8.30
N ARG A 106 14.99 12.79 -8.17
CA ARG A 106 14.33 13.01 -6.88
C ARG A 106 13.03 12.25 -6.82
N ARG A 107 12.76 11.63 -5.68
CA ARG A 107 11.54 10.86 -5.39
C ARG A 107 10.80 11.50 -4.23
N PHE A 108 9.49 11.60 -4.36
CA PHE A 108 8.56 12.19 -3.40
C PHE A 108 7.47 11.17 -3.08
N ASP A 109 7.43 10.73 -1.83
CA ASP A 109 6.47 9.71 -1.38
C ASP A 109 5.04 10.23 -1.42
N VAL A 110 4.06 9.37 -1.77
CA VAL A 110 2.63 9.70 -1.68
C VAL A 110 2.05 8.98 -0.47
N PRO A 111 1.70 9.70 0.60
CA PRO A 111 1.19 9.11 1.84
C PRO A 111 -0.10 8.32 1.61
N GLY A 112 -0.23 7.19 2.32
CA GLY A 112 -1.43 6.36 2.27
C GLY A 112 -1.64 5.59 0.97
N LYS A 113 -0.79 5.78 -0.03
CA LYS A 113 -0.84 5.07 -1.32
C LYS A 113 -2.27 4.97 -1.88
N PRO A 114 -2.93 6.10 -2.17
CA PRO A 114 -4.34 6.12 -2.55
C PRO A 114 -4.58 5.50 -3.92
N ASP A 115 -5.80 4.98 -4.10
CA ASP A 115 -6.29 4.53 -5.40
C ASP A 115 -6.36 5.69 -6.39
N VAL A 116 -5.99 5.43 -7.65
CA VAL A 116 -6.16 6.35 -8.77
C VAL A 116 -7.59 6.28 -9.27
N LEU A 117 -8.27 7.41 -9.36
CA LEU A 117 -9.66 7.49 -9.82
C LEU A 117 -9.78 8.16 -11.19
N TRP A 118 -9.03 9.25 -11.41
CA TRP A 118 -9.24 10.15 -12.55
C TRP A 118 -8.00 10.33 -13.43
N GLY A 119 -6.82 10.16 -12.87
CA GLY A 119 -5.56 10.39 -13.57
C GLY A 119 -4.66 11.37 -12.83
N THR A 120 -3.36 11.16 -12.95
CA THR A 120 -2.40 11.85 -12.10
C THR A 120 -1.69 13.00 -12.81
N GLY A 121 -1.38 14.04 -12.03
CA GLY A 121 -0.55 15.17 -12.42
C GLY A 121 0.42 15.55 -11.31
N ILE A 122 1.55 16.13 -11.69
CA ILE A 122 2.54 16.68 -10.75
C ILE A 122 2.64 18.18 -10.98
N SER A 123 2.36 18.96 -9.94
CA SER A 123 2.60 20.41 -9.91
C SER A 123 3.90 20.69 -9.17
N VAL A 124 4.84 21.33 -9.84
CA VAL A 124 6.17 21.63 -9.32
C VAL A 124 6.28 23.14 -9.10
N GLY A 125 6.30 23.55 -7.83
CA GLY A 125 6.57 24.95 -7.46
C GLY A 125 8.07 25.24 -7.59
N VAL A 126 8.41 26.35 -8.21
CA VAL A 126 9.78 26.77 -8.42
C VAL A 126 9.99 28.23 -8.02
N ARG A 127 11.20 28.55 -7.58
CA ARG A 127 11.64 29.89 -7.24
C ARG A 127 12.82 30.28 -8.12
N PHE A 128 12.84 31.54 -8.52
CA PHE A 128 13.95 32.18 -9.21
C PHE A 128 14.34 33.44 -8.44
N ASP A 129 15.50 33.44 -7.80
CA ASP A 129 16.03 34.58 -7.06
C ASP A 129 16.73 35.57 -8.02
N GLY A 130 17.53 36.51 -7.50
CA GLY A 130 18.40 37.36 -8.29
C GLY A 130 19.53 36.60 -8.97
N GLY A 131 20.38 37.29 -9.69
CA GLY A 131 21.55 36.75 -10.36
C GLY A 131 21.44 36.68 -11.89
N THR A 132 22.38 36.03 -12.53
CA THR A 132 22.45 35.88 -13.99
C THR A 132 21.40 34.95 -14.54
N ALA A 133 21.13 35.02 -15.83
CA ALA A 133 20.23 34.06 -16.52
C ALA A 133 20.68 32.62 -16.35
N ALA A 134 21.98 32.35 -16.35
CA ALA A 134 22.54 31.04 -16.15
C ALA A 134 22.24 30.50 -14.74
N GLU A 135 22.36 31.33 -13.72
CA GLU A 135 22.04 30.96 -12.33
C GLU A 135 20.55 30.71 -12.11
N ARG A 136 19.66 31.42 -12.81
CA ARG A 136 18.21 31.32 -12.75
C ARG A 136 17.65 30.28 -13.73
N THR A 137 18.45 29.30 -14.13
CA THR A 137 18.06 28.25 -15.07
C THR A 137 17.60 26.99 -14.34
N LEU A 138 16.49 26.43 -14.77
CA LEU A 138 16.05 25.06 -14.46
C LEU A 138 15.91 24.27 -15.75
N GLU A 139 16.34 23.03 -15.72
CA GLU A 139 16.18 22.08 -16.82
C GLU A 139 15.53 20.80 -16.32
N PHE A 140 14.43 20.41 -16.96
CA PHE A 140 13.72 19.17 -16.66
C PHE A 140 13.81 18.20 -17.82
N SER A 141 14.34 17.00 -17.58
CA SER A 141 14.33 15.93 -18.59
C SER A 141 13.05 15.09 -18.51
N SER A 142 12.50 14.90 -17.31
CA SER A 142 11.28 14.10 -17.13
C SER A 142 10.63 14.29 -15.76
N GLY A 143 9.33 14.00 -15.72
CA GLY A 143 8.55 13.77 -14.51
C GLY A 143 7.79 12.46 -14.62
N GLY A 144 7.55 11.78 -13.51
CA GLY A 144 6.89 10.48 -13.53
C GLY A 144 6.22 10.12 -12.21
N ILE A 145 5.41 9.07 -12.28
CA ILE A 145 4.76 8.48 -11.09
C ILE A 145 4.97 6.98 -11.11
N ASP A 146 5.34 6.43 -9.96
CA ASP A 146 5.35 5.00 -9.70
C ASP A 146 4.00 4.59 -9.10
N PHE A 147 3.50 3.45 -9.56
CA PHE A 147 2.24 2.87 -9.13
C PHE A 147 2.44 1.48 -8.55
N ASN A 148 1.63 1.15 -7.58
CA ASN A 148 1.47 -0.20 -7.05
C ASN A 148 0.18 -0.82 -7.59
N LEU A 149 0.22 -2.12 -7.81
CA LEU A 149 -0.92 -2.98 -8.05
C LEU A 149 -1.11 -3.85 -6.82
N TYR A 150 -1.90 -3.40 -5.84
CA TYR A 150 -2.25 -4.22 -4.69
C TYR A 150 -3.49 -5.05 -4.96
N GLN A 151 -3.47 -6.27 -4.49
CA GLN A 151 -4.71 -6.99 -4.20
C GLN A 151 -5.14 -6.63 -2.78
N THR A 152 -6.45 -6.61 -2.54
CA THR A 152 -6.99 -6.23 -1.24
C THR A 152 -7.51 -7.45 -0.50
N VAL A 153 -7.05 -7.64 0.73
CA VAL A 153 -7.61 -8.58 1.69
C VAL A 153 -8.46 -7.78 2.68
N ARG A 154 -9.78 -7.95 2.62
CA ARG A 154 -10.73 -7.29 3.52
C ARG A 154 -11.01 -8.19 4.71
N VAL A 155 -10.72 -7.70 5.90
CA VAL A 155 -10.82 -8.46 7.14
C VAL A 155 -11.85 -7.84 8.06
N HIS A 156 -12.81 -8.64 8.51
CA HIS A 156 -13.77 -8.29 9.56
C HIS A 156 -13.37 -8.98 10.86
N LEU A 157 -13.37 -8.25 11.96
CA LEU A 157 -13.00 -8.77 13.27
C LEU A 157 -14.26 -9.00 14.11
N LYS A 158 -14.50 -10.23 14.51
CA LYS A 158 -15.64 -10.62 15.36
C LYS A 158 -15.09 -11.10 16.70
N VAL A 159 -15.38 -10.40 17.79
CA VAL A 159 -14.73 -10.58 19.08
C VAL A 159 -15.70 -11.18 20.10
N LEU A 160 -15.47 -12.42 20.52
CA LEU A 160 -16.12 -13.06 21.64
C LEU A 160 -15.30 -12.81 22.94
N SER A 161 -13.99 -12.92 22.83
CA SER A 161 -13.02 -12.56 23.86
C SER A 161 -11.91 -11.70 23.29
N ALA A 162 -11.56 -10.61 23.98
CA ALA A 162 -10.44 -9.78 23.60
C ALA A 162 -9.12 -10.57 23.68
N PRO A 163 -8.27 -10.53 22.65
CA PRO A 163 -6.98 -11.18 22.68
C PRO A 163 -5.99 -10.42 23.59
N THR A 164 -4.99 -11.14 24.11
CA THR A 164 -3.91 -10.56 24.90
C THR A 164 -3.09 -9.53 24.12
N VAL A 165 -2.84 -9.82 22.84
CA VAL A 165 -2.24 -8.88 21.90
C VAL A 165 -3.35 -8.02 21.29
N ALA A 166 -3.25 -6.70 21.39
CA ALA A 166 -4.26 -5.79 20.86
C ALA A 166 -4.54 -6.02 19.35
N LEU A 167 -5.80 -5.91 18.95
CA LEU A 167 -6.25 -6.09 17.57
C LEU A 167 -5.49 -5.18 16.59
N ASP A 168 -5.26 -3.92 16.98
CA ASP A 168 -4.47 -2.97 16.18
C ASP A 168 -3.05 -3.47 15.93
N THR A 169 -2.43 -4.09 16.93
CA THR A 169 -1.10 -4.69 16.81
C THR A 169 -1.11 -5.89 15.87
N MET A 170 -2.13 -6.74 15.92
CA MET A 170 -2.26 -7.88 15.01
C MET A 170 -2.46 -7.43 13.56
N ILE A 171 -3.33 -6.45 13.32
CA ILE A 171 -3.54 -5.86 11.98
C ILE A 171 -2.28 -5.18 11.47
N ALA A 172 -1.59 -4.39 12.31
CA ALA A 172 -0.33 -3.76 11.94
C ALA A 172 0.75 -4.79 11.57
N SER A 173 0.84 -5.88 12.34
CA SER A 173 1.77 -7.00 12.07
C SER A 173 1.44 -7.71 10.75
N MET A 174 0.17 -7.96 10.48
CA MET A 174 -0.27 -8.52 9.20
C MET A 174 0.11 -7.60 8.03
N ARG A 175 -0.08 -6.28 8.17
CA ARG A 175 0.34 -5.30 7.15
C ARG A 175 1.84 -5.31 6.90
N GLN A 176 2.65 -5.44 7.95
CA GLN A 176 4.12 -5.53 7.81
C GLN A 176 4.57 -6.68 6.88
N VAL A 177 3.81 -7.77 6.82
CA VAL A 177 4.10 -8.94 5.98
C VAL A 177 3.41 -8.86 4.62
N TYR A 178 2.14 -8.47 4.58
CA TYR A 178 1.30 -8.56 3.38
C TYR A 178 1.55 -7.40 2.41
N GLU A 179 1.75 -6.16 2.91
CA GLU A 179 1.91 -5.00 2.04
C GLU A 179 3.21 -5.05 1.21
N PRO A 180 4.39 -5.43 1.75
CA PRO A 180 5.56 -5.67 0.94
C PRO A 180 5.37 -6.75 -0.13
N ALA A 181 4.51 -7.74 0.13
CA ALA A 181 4.15 -8.80 -0.81
C ALA A 181 3.10 -8.37 -1.87
N GLY A 182 2.56 -7.15 -1.79
CA GLY A 182 1.61 -6.61 -2.75
C GLY A 182 0.13 -6.83 -2.37
N PHE A 183 -0.16 -7.03 -1.08
CA PHE A 183 -1.53 -7.17 -0.57
C PHE A 183 -1.86 -6.07 0.42
N ARG A 184 -2.85 -5.24 0.09
CA ARG A 184 -3.40 -4.24 1.01
C ARG A 184 -4.32 -4.92 2.01
N VAL A 185 -4.09 -4.69 3.30
CA VAL A 185 -4.94 -5.19 4.37
C VAL A 185 -5.91 -4.12 4.82
N VAL A 186 -7.20 -4.33 4.59
CA VAL A 186 -8.28 -3.45 5.01
C VAL A 186 -9.01 -4.07 6.20
N ARG A 187 -8.95 -3.44 7.37
CA ARG A 187 -9.84 -3.75 8.50
C ARG A 187 -11.20 -3.14 8.18
N ALA A 188 -12.14 -3.98 7.75
CA ALA A 188 -13.42 -3.54 7.18
C ALA A 188 -14.46 -3.21 8.27
N SER A 189 -14.53 -4.00 9.33
CA SER A 189 -15.37 -3.74 10.50
C SER A 189 -14.93 -4.53 11.73
N ASP A 190 -15.40 -4.07 12.88
CA ASP A 190 -15.28 -4.77 14.17
C ASP A 190 -16.68 -4.98 14.75
N GLU A 191 -16.88 -6.12 15.39
CA GLU A 191 -18.13 -6.44 16.11
C GLU A 191 -17.83 -7.31 17.31
N ASN A 192 -18.40 -6.94 18.46
CA ASN A 192 -18.40 -7.81 19.64
C ASN A 192 -19.58 -8.78 19.56
N LEU A 193 -19.31 -10.07 19.72
CA LEU A 193 -20.31 -11.13 19.70
C LEU A 193 -20.54 -11.68 21.11
N ASN A 194 -21.79 -11.72 21.53
CA ASN A 194 -22.17 -12.36 22.78
C ASN A 194 -22.60 -13.83 22.51
N LEU A 195 -21.61 -14.72 22.38
CA LEU A 195 -21.82 -16.14 22.12
C LEU A 195 -21.00 -16.98 23.13
N PRO A 196 -21.39 -16.98 24.41
CA PRO A 196 -20.56 -17.56 25.49
C PRO A 196 -20.28 -19.06 25.29
N LEU A 197 -21.17 -19.81 24.65
CA LEU A 197 -20.99 -21.25 24.38
C LEU A 197 -19.96 -21.54 23.29
N LEU A 198 -19.62 -20.55 22.46
CA LEU A 198 -18.63 -20.69 21.38
C LEU A 198 -17.29 -20.02 21.75
N ASN A 199 -17.16 -19.51 22.97
CA ASN A 199 -15.96 -18.80 23.41
C ASN A 199 -14.77 -19.74 23.71
N VAL A 200 -15.05 -21.02 23.93
CA VAL A 200 -14.07 -22.11 23.82
C VAL A 200 -14.54 -22.95 22.63
N CYS A 201 -14.00 -22.68 21.45
CA CYS A 201 -14.50 -23.24 20.20
C CYS A 201 -13.86 -24.58 19.90
N ASP A 202 -14.69 -25.63 19.70
CA ASP A 202 -14.22 -26.88 19.14
C ASP A 202 -13.83 -26.66 17.67
N VAL A 203 -12.54 -26.87 17.37
CA VAL A 203 -11.96 -26.73 16.01
C VAL A 203 -11.55 -28.09 15.41
N GLY A 204 -11.79 -29.20 16.14
CA GLY A 204 -11.44 -30.54 15.72
C GLY A 204 -9.97 -30.67 15.31
N GLY A 205 -9.70 -31.36 14.22
CA GLY A 205 -8.33 -31.52 13.69
C GLY A 205 -7.81 -30.31 12.91
N CYS A 206 -8.54 -29.20 12.85
CA CYS A 206 -8.23 -28.02 12.05
C CYS A 206 -7.80 -28.34 10.59
N THR A 207 -8.53 -29.23 9.96
CA THR A 207 -8.26 -29.69 8.59
C THR A 207 -9.08 -28.86 7.60
N ARG A 208 -8.44 -28.29 6.58
CA ARG A 208 -9.13 -27.53 5.53
C ARG A 208 -10.28 -28.35 4.92
N GLY A 209 -11.45 -27.74 4.79
CA GLY A 209 -12.65 -28.36 4.24
C GLY A 209 -13.43 -29.24 5.24
N THR A 210 -12.94 -29.40 6.49
CA THR A 210 -13.62 -30.13 7.55
C THR A 210 -13.87 -29.20 8.73
N THR A 211 -15.15 -28.97 9.07
CA THR A 211 -15.55 -28.08 10.15
C THR A 211 -16.42 -28.79 11.17
N THR A 212 -16.29 -28.39 12.43
CA THR A 212 -17.14 -28.87 13.52
C THR A 212 -18.51 -28.15 13.51
N ALA A 213 -19.44 -28.64 14.33
CA ALA A 213 -20.72 -27.96 14.51
C ALA A 213 -20.58 -26.55 15.10
N GLU A 214 -19.65 -26.38 16.06
CA GLU A 214 -19.36 -25.08 16.65
C GLU A 214 -18.73 -24.09 15.68
N GLN A 215 -17.78 -24.56 14.84
CA GLN A 215 -17.26 -23.75 13.75
C GLN A 215 -18.35 -23.33 12.77
N ASN A 216 -19.23 -24.25 12.36
CA ASN A 216 -20.34 -23.93 11.47
C ASN A 216 -21.30 -22.88 12.06
N GLN A 217 -21.57 -22.95 13.36
CA GLN A 217 -22.38 -21.97 14.08
C GLN A 217 -21.65 -20.62 14.18
N LEU A 218 -20.38 -20.61 14.57
CA LEU A 218 -19.57 -19.40 14.71
C LEU A 218 -19.44 -18.65 13.40
N PHE A 219 -19.06 -19.35 12.32
CA PHE A 219 -18.88 -18.78 10.97
C PHE A 219 -20.22 -18.40 10.29
N GLY A 220 -21.37 -18.70 10.91
CA GLY A 220 -22.68 -18.16 10.54
C GLY A 220 -22.84 -16.68 10.86
N ASN A 221 -22.05 -16.14 11.78
CA ASN A 221 -22.14 -14.73 12.24
C ASN A 221 -21.36 -13.80 11.28
N ARG A 222 -21.95 -13.48 10.13
CA ARG A 222 -21.35 -12.67 9.07
C ARG A 222 -22.13 -11.39 8.75
N ASN A 223 -22.66 -10.71 9.77
CA ASN A 223 -23.34 -9.44 9.56
C ASN A 223 -22.40 -8.43 8.89
N ASN A 224 -22.88 -7.75 7.84
CA ASN A 224 -22.14 -6.74 7.07
C ASN A 224 -20.82 -7.24 6.44
N VAL A 225 -20.73 -8.54 6.14
CA VAL A 225 -19.54 -9.16 5.53
C VAL A 225 -19.84 -9.55 4.09
N GLY A 226 -19.04 -9.05 3.16
CA GLY A 226 -19.11 -9.42 1.74
C GLY A 226 -18.77 -10.90 1.49
N ALA A 227 -19.21 -11.44 0.36
CA ALA A 227 -18.99 -12.84 0.01
C ALA A 227 -17.50 -13.22 -0.04
N ASN A 228 -16.64 -12.30 -0.50
CA ASN A 228 -15.21 -12.48 -0.64
C ASN A 228 -14.39 -11.91 0.53
N ASP A 229 -15.05 -11.35 1.55
CA ASP A 229 -14.37 -10.82 2.72
C ASP A 229 -14.08 -11.93 3.73
N VAL A 230 -12.93 -11.84 4.39
CA VAL A 230 -12.50 -12.81 5.41
C VAL A 230 -12.92 -12.35 6.81
N VAL A 231 -13.38 -13.28 7.64
CA VAL A 231 -13.71 -12.98 9.05
C VAL A 231 -12.73 -13.68 9.98
N ALA A 232 -12.14 -12.91 10.90
CA ALA A 232 -11.39 -13.46 12.02
C ALA A 232 -12.24 -13.42 13.29
N TYR A 233 -12.51 -14.60 13.87
CA TYR A 233 -13.26 -14.77 15.11
C TYR A 233 -12.30 -14.91 16.29
N PHE A 234 -12.32 -13.97 17.21
CA PHE A 234 -11.48 -13.99 18.40
C PHE A 234 -12.21 -14.64 19.55
N VAL A 235 -11.69 -15.77 20.00
CA VAL A 235 -12.26 -16.59 21.08
C VAL A 235 -11.30 -16.68 22.26
N GLN A 236 -11.81 -17.08 23.43
CA GLN A 236 -10.96 -17.27 24.62
C GLN A 236 -9.94 -18.41 24.37
N ALA A 237 -10.38 -19.53 23.84
CA ALA A 237 -9.55 -20.70 23.56
C ALA A 237 -10.14 -21.54 22.44
N THR A 238 -9.37 -22.47 21.89
CA THR A 238 -9.83 -23.53 21.02
C THR A 238 -9.73 -24.91 21.70
N ASN A 239 -10.51 -25.86 21.23
CA ASN A 239 -10.43 -27.27 21.63
C ASN A 239 -10.28 -28.15 20.35
N PRO A 240 -9.14 -28.84 20.14
CA PRO A 240 -7.93 -28.84 20.97
C PRO A 240 -7.26 -27.48 21.06
N PRO A 241 -6.36 -27.25 22.03
CA PRO A 241 -5.74 -25.96 22.25
C PRO A 241 -4.75 -25.62 21.12
N LEU A 242 -5.13 -24.63 20.29
CA LEU A 242 -4.35 -24.07 19.19
C LEU A 242 -4.31 -22.53 19.33
N ASN A 243 -3.32 -21.88 18.72
CA ASN A 243 -3.28 -20.41 18.65
C ASN A 243 -4.31 -19.85 17.66
N GLY A 244 -4.65 -20.62 16.64
CA GLY A 244 -5.66 -20.30 15.63
C GLY A 244 -6.04 -21.52 14.80
N CYS A 245 -7.07 -21.36 13.98
CA CYS A 245 -7.52 -22.39 13.05
C CYS A 245 -8.27 -21.77 11.87
N ALA A 246 -7.83 -22.08 10.67
CA ALA A 246 -8.41 -21.57 9.43
C ALA A 246 -9.31 -22.59 8.68
N ALA A 247 -9.75 -23.65 9.33
CA ALA A 247 -10.78 -24.53 8.80
C ALA A 247 -12.13 -23.80 8.86
N HIS A 248 -12.72 -23.52 7.70
CA HIS A 248 -13.98 -22.77 7.58
C HIS A 248 -14.97 -23.49 6.66
N PRO A 249 -16.28 -23.27 6.84
CA PRO A 249 -17.30 -23.79 5.93
C PRO A 249 -17.16 -23.18 4.53
N ALA A 250 -17.60 -23.93 3.52
CA ALA A 250 -17.67 -23.45 2.16
C ALA A 250 -18.51 -22.15 2.08
N GLY A 251 -18.04 -21.16 1.32
CA GLY A 251 -18.71 -19.86 1.16
C GLY A 251 -18.67 -18.94 2.39
N ARG A 252 -17.96 -19.33 3.47
CA ARG A 252 -17.82 -18.51 4.69
C ARG A 252 -16.34 -18.38 5.07
N PRO A 253 -15.50 -17.74 4.22
CA PRO A 253 -14.07 -17.66 4.47
C PRO A 253 -13.78 -16.95 5.79
N GLY A 254 -12.93 -17.57 6.61
CA GLY A 254 -12.55 -17.02 7.89
C GLY A 254 -11.67 -17.96 8.71
N CYS A 255 -11.28 -17.48 9.89
CA CYS A 255 -10.46 -18.22 10.84
C CYS A 255 -10.87 -17.92 12.29
N VAL A 256 -10.50 -18.82 13.18
CA VAL A 256 -10.58 -18.64 14.64
C VAL A 256 -9.19 -18.24 15.13
N VAL A 257 -9.12 -17.30 16.07
CA VAL A 257 -7.88 -16.84 16.72
C VAL A 257 -8.09 -16.88 18.23
N ALA A 258 -7.27 -17.63 18.95
CA ALA A 258 -7.35 -17.76 20.40
C ALA A 258 -6.79 -16.52 21.10
N SER A 259 -7.25 -16.23 22.33
CA SER A 259 -6.84 -15.03 23.09
C SER A 259 -5.34 -14.96 23.38
N ILE A 260 -4.66 -16.11 23.47
CA ILE A 260 -3.20 -16.22 23.73
C ILE A 260 -2.34 -16.12 22.46
N ALA A 261 -2.95 -15.91 21.31
CA ALA A 261 -2.26 -15.90 20.02
C ALA A 261 -1.22 -14.78 19.93
N SER A 262 -0.14 -15.04 19.18
CA SER A 262 0.88 -14.03 18.92
C SER A 262 0.39 -12.95 17.97
N ARG A 263 1.12 -11.83 17.90
CA ARG A 263 0.84 -10.76 16.94
C ARG A 263 0.84 -11.19 15.47
N TRP A 264 1.47 -12.30 15.14
CA TRP A 264 1.59 -12.84 13.79
C TRP A 264 0.48 -13.84 13.43
N THR A 265 -0.24 -14.35 14.44
CA THR A 265 -1.22 -15.43 14.24
C THR A 265 -2.34 -15.02 13.28
N LEU A 266 -2.85 -13.79 13.40
CA LEU A 266 -3.90 -13.32 12.50
C LEU A 266 -3.48 -13.41 11.02
N GLY A 267 -2.29 -12.91 10.68
CA GLY A 267 -1.77 -12.99 9.31
C GLY A 267 -1.52 -14.43 8.87
N HIS A 268 -1.05 -15.29 9.76
CA HIS A 268 -0.84 -16.73 9.52
C HIS A 268 -2.15 -17.44 9.17
N GLU A 269 -3.18 -17.30 9.99
CA GLU A 269 -4.48 -17.94 9.77
C GLU A 269 -5.16 -17.44 8.49
N ILE A 270 -5.09 -16.13 8.23
CA ILE A 270 -5.60 -15.58 6.96
C ILE A 270 -4.78 -16.10 5.78
N GLY A 271 -3.48 -16.33 5.92
CA GLY A 271 -2.66 -17.01 4.91
C GLY A 271 -3.23 -18.38 4.53
N HIS A 272 -3.65 -19.17 5.52
CA HIS A 272 -4.33 -20.44 5.27
C HIS A 272 -5.67 -20.28 4.54
N VAL A 273 -6.48 -19.29 4.92
CA VAL A 273 -7.74 -18.96 4.24
C VAL A 273 -7.48 -18.61 2.77
N LEU A 274 -6.37 -17.91 2.48
CA LEU A 274 -5.95 -17.54 1.13
C LEU A 274 -5.27 -18.67 0.34
N GLY A 275 -5.10 -19.85 0.94
CA GLY A 275 -4.60 -21.03 0.25
C GLY A 275 -3.22 -21.51 0.65
N LEU A 276 -2.54 -20.84 1.58
CA LEU A 276 -1.19 -21.21 1.99
C LEU A 276 -1.16 -22.47 2.87
N ASN A 277 -0.09 -23.21 2.80
CA ASN A 277 0.20 -24.36 3.65
C ASN A 277 1.30 -24.05 4.64
N HIS A 278 1.43 -24.84 5.70
CA HIS A 278 2.57 -24.75 6.60
C HIS A 278 3.90 -25.02 5.90
N VAL A 279 4.94 -24.34 6.38
CA VAL A 279 6.34 -24.61 6.04
C VAL A 279 7.13 -24.91 7.32
N ASN A 280 8.15 -25.72 7.21
CA ASN A 280 9.04 -26.01 8.36
C ASN A 280 10.21 -25.00 8.40
N ASN A 281 9.86 -23.74 8.66
CA ASN A 281 10.86 -22.66 8.78
C ASN A 281 10.32 -21.54 9.68
N ASN A 282 11.01 -21.26 10.79
CA ASN A 282 10.58 -20.27 11.77
C ASN A 282 10.82 -18.81 11.34
N ASP A 283 11.53 -18.56 10.24
CA ASP A 283 11.66 -17.22 9.67
C ASP A 283 10.46 -16.81 8.79
N ARG A 284 9.53 -17.74 8.56
CA ARG A 284 8.38 -17.54 7.68
C ARG A 284 7.08 -17.35 8.44
N LEU A 285 6.17 -16.54 7.87
CA LEU A 285 4.83 -16.36 8.43
C LEU A 285 4.10 -17.71 8.59
N MET A 286 4.20 -18.58 7.57
CA MET A 286 3.48 -19.86 7.52
C MET A 286 4.18 -21.01 8.24
N THR A 287 5.03 -20.69 9.25
CA THR A 287 5.68 -21.74 10.05
C THR A 287 4.68 -22.70 10.71
N GLY A 288 4.87 -24.01 10.53
CA GLY A 288 4.08 -25.04 11.21
C GLY A 288 4.46 -25.24 12.70
N ASN A 289 5.51 -24.57 13.18
CA ASN A 289 6.00 -24.72 14.55
C ASN A 289 5.35 -23.73 15.53
N GLY A 290 4.31 -23.01 15.09
CA GLY A 290 3.62 -21.98 15.87
C GLY A 290 4.23 -20.59 15.74
N THR A 291 3.38 -19.59 15.57
CA THR A 291 3.77 -18.19 15.30
C THR A 291 4.51 -17.50 16.46
N ASN A 292 4.44 -18.06 17.66
CA ASN A 292 5.25 -17.60 18.81
C ASN A 292 6.75 -17.91 18.64
N ASN A 293 7.11 -18.85 17.76
CA ASN A 293 8.47 -19.31 17.51
C ASN A 293 9.13 -18.62 16.30
N ILE A 294 8.52 -17.57 15.75
CA ILE A 294 9.10 -16.78 14.67
C ILE A 294 10.40 -16.12 15.18
N THR A 295 11.50 -16.37 14.46
CA THR A 295 12.86 -16.01 14.88
C THR A 295 13.39 -14.74 14.24
N ASN A 296 12.84 -14.33 13.08
CA ASN A 296 13.29 -13.16 12.34
C ASN A 296 12.13 -12.21 11.99
N PRO A 297 11.55 -11.47 12.95
CA PRO A 297 10.44 -10.56 12.69
C PRO A 297 10.87 -9.28 11.95
N PRO A 298 10.05 -8.75 11.01
CA PRO A 298 8.80 -9.35 10.52
C PRO A 298 9.09 -10.59 9.66
N PRO A 299 8.31 -11.68 9.83
CA PRO A 299 8.42 -12.83 8.94
C PRO A 299 8.01 -12.45 7.53
N ASP A 300 8.47 -13.18 6.55
CA ASP A 300 8.17 -12.91 5.15
C ASP A 300 7.33 -14.02 4.48
N LEU A 301 6.95 -13.76 3.22
CA LEU A 301 6.29 -14.68 2.32
C LEU A 301 7.22 -14.97 1.13
N THR A 302 7.25 -16.22 0.69
CA THR A 302 7.97 -16.61 -0.52
C THR A 302 7.24 -16.17 -1.79
N SER A 303 7.94 -16.11 -2.92
CA SER A 303 7.32 -15.83 -4.22
C SER A 303 6.23 -16.84 -4.59
N GLY A 304 6.39 -18.12 -4.20
CA GLY A 304 5.38 -19.16 -4.39
C GLY A 304 4.11 -18.93 -3.56
N GLU A 305 4.26 -18.55 -2.29
CA GLU A 305 3.15 -18.18 -1.41
C GLU A 305 2.42 -16.95 -1.94
N ILE A 306 3.15 -15.91 -2.37
CA ILE A 306 2.59 -14.70 -2.99
C ILE A 306 1.80 -15.08 -4.26
N SER A 307 2.32 -15.98 -5.09
CA SER A 307 1.60 -16.46 -6.29
C SER A 307 0.30 -17.17 -5.94
N THR A 308 0.30 -18.01 -4.89
CA THR A 308 -0.89 -18.70 -4.39
C THR A 308 -1.94 -17.70 -3.90
N MET A 309 -1.53 -16.73 -3.08
CA MET A 309 -2.43 -15.68 -2.58
C MET A 309 -3.01 -14.82 -3.72
N ASN A 310 -2.21 -14.52 -4.75
CA ASN A 310 -2.65 -13.79 -5.95
C ASN A 310 -3.74 -14.52 -6.74
N SER A 311 -3.79 -15.83 -6.64
CA SER A 311 -4.79 -16.69 -7.31
C SER A 311 -6.07 -16.88 -6.49
N SER A 312 -6.09 -16.38 -5.24
CA SER A 312 -7.26 -16.52 -4.37
C SER A 312 -8.37 -15.56 -4.79
N SER A 313 -9.60 -16.05 -4.89
CA SER A 313 -10.79 -15.20 -5.12
C SER A 313 -11.12 -14.27 -3.94
N LEU A 314 -10.44 -14.44 -2.80
CA LEU A 314 -10.61 -13.63 -1.59
C LEU A 314 -9.67 -12.43 -1.55
N THR A 315 -8.73 -12.33 -2.49
CA THR A 315 -7.91 -11.14 -2.70
C THR A 315 -8.54 -10.30 -3.81
N ILE A 316 -9.58 -9.57 -3.44
CA ILE A 316 -10.32 -8.76 -4.39
C ILE A 316 -9.62 -7.45 -4.74
N ASN A 317 -9.90 -6.98 -5.96
CA ASN A 317 -9.64 -5.61 -6.33
C ASN A 317 -10.86 -4.76 -5.98
N PRO A 318 -10.68 -3.62 -5.34
CA PRO A 318 -11.76 -2.69 -5.07
C PRO A 318 -12.32 -2.08 -6.35
#